data_69eca785a7c58372cdca52fc465e1c22
#
_entry.id   69eca785a7c58372cdca52fc465e1c22
#
_cell.length_a   1.000
_cell.length_b   1.000
_cell.length_c   1.000
_cell.angle_alpha   90.00
_cell.angle_beta   90.00
_cell.angle_gamma   90.00
#
_symmetry.space_group_name_H-M   'P 1'
#
loop_
_entity.id
_entity.type
_entity.pdbx_description
1 polymer ?
#
loop_
_entity_poly.entity_id
_entity_poly.type
_entity_poly.pdbx_seq_one_letter_code
_entity_poly.pdbx_strand_id
1 'polypeptide(L)'
;MLRRLACWAGLLAVLAGTAHAQTADTIVINGKIVRYDDAPAEALAVRDGRIAAIGRSADIRALAGPATRTIDLDGRTVIPGLIDSHIHAIRAGLTYTTEVHWIGARSLGEALSRIRDAAKTAPKGSWLVVAGGWTERQFAESRRPTKAEIAAAAPDHRVYVQLFYTGVLLSPGGFEALGVAGDVELASRLKIETGPDGVPNGWLGGDNRTISDLFNKLPPPSFEQQVAGTRAFFRTLNSLGITGVLDPGGYNLPIEAYRPLFQVWRDGALTIRVAYSLCAPRPDHELGDFQALTAMLPMSFGDDWLRFNGIGENVTWGMYNNEAPSEVQKEQLYKTLGWAAPRGLTATFHWHNDRSVHHLLDVLERVNKETPIAPLRWSIAHLTDGSVESLARMKAMGVGWLMQNALYFRGEAFVGQRGEGAMRLAPPIGTALRMELPVGGGTDAHRVMSYNPFVSLQWMLDGKTVGGLPMRAPDERPTRIEALRIYTEGSAWFAHDDGHRGSLAVGKLADLAVLTDDYLTVPIDHIGSIRSLLTMVGGRVVYAAEPYAEFEVK
;
A
#
# COMPACT_ATOMS: atom_id res chain seq x y z
N MET A 1 81.83 -37.02 13.54
CA MET A 1 80.41 -36.87 14.07
C MET A 1 79.52 -36.51 12.92
N LEU A 2 78.83 -37.51 12.40
CA LEU A 2 77.92 -37.39 11.25
C LEU A 2 76.50 -37.04 11.75
N ARG A 3 75.91 -35.95 11.25
CA ARG A 3 74.47 -35.69 11.39
C ARG A 3 73.77 -36.04 10.08
N ARG A 4 72.81 -36.94 10.18
CA ARG A 4 71.93 -37.39 9.10
C ARG A 4 70.84 -36.34 8.89
N LEU A 5 70.69 -35.81 7.69
CA LEU A 5 69.58 -35.04 7.22
C LEU A 5 68.50 -36.01 6.69
N ALA A 6 67.35 -36.05 7.30
CA ALA A 6 66.17 -36.76 6.81
C ALA A 6 65.30 -35.78 5.98
N CYS A 7 65.21 -36.06 4.68
CA CYS A 7 64.24 -35.38 3.78
C CYS A 7 62.84 -35.86 4.04
N TRP A 8 61.94 -34.96 4.45
CA TRP A 8 60.51 -35.19 4.41
C TRP A 8 59.95 -34.65 3.08
N ALA A 9 59.58 -35.55 2.17
CA ALA A 9 58.77 -35.20 1.00
C ALA A 9 57.30 -35.12 1.41
N GLY A 10 56.81 -33.90 1.62
CA GLY A 10 55.38 -33.67 1.85
C GLY A 10 54.62 -33.80 0.56
N LEU A 11 53.75 -34.81 0.48
CA LEU A 11 52.79 -35.01 -0.61
C LEU A 11 51.67 -33.96 -0.43
N LEU A 12 51.69 -32.88 -1.21
CA LEU A 12 50.53 -31.96 -1.34
C LEU A 12 49.47 -32.63 -2.21
N ALA A 13 48.50 -33.28 -1.58
CA ALA A 13 47.25 -33.64 -2.23
C ALA A 13 46.46 -32.37 -2.50
N VAL A 14 46.47 -31.88 -3.72
CA VAL A 14 45.55 -30.86 -4.21
C VAL A 14 44.16 -31.51 -4.27
N LEU A 15 43.35 -31.32 -3.25
CA LEU A 15 41.92 -31.55 -3.31
C LEU A 15 41.32 -30.54 -4.31
N ALA A 16 41.28 -30.95 -5.59
CA ALA A 16 40.42 -30.31 -6.56
C ALA A 16 38.96 -30.62 -6.13
N GLY A 17 38.43 -29.78 -5.22
CA GLY A 17 37.01 -29.77 -4.96
C GLY A 17 36.31 -29.43 -6.27
N THR A 18 35.66 -30.38 -6.88
CA THR A 18 34.69 -30.11 -7.94
C THR A 18 33.64 -29.22 -7.31
N ALA A 19 33.72 -27.93 -7.61
CA ALA A 19 32.61 -27.03 -7.34
C ALA A 19 31.42 -27.56 -8.13
N HIS A 20 30.59 -28.37 -7.48
CA HIS A 20 29.29 -28.68 -8.02
C HIS A 20 28.61 -27.36 -8.22
N ALA A 21 28.40 -26.98 -9.47
CA ALA A 21 27.55 -25.83 -9.78
C ALA A 21 26.24 -26.03 -9.01
N GLN A 22 26.02 -25.22 -7.97
CA GLN A 22 24.83 -25.38 -7.14
C GLN A 22 23.62 -25.18 -8.03
N THR A 23 22.78 -26.21 -8.14
CA THR A 23 21.56 -26.18 -8.96
C THR A 23 20.57 -25.15 -8.43
N ALA A 24 19.75 -24.59 -9.31
CA ALA A 24 18.66 -23.70 -8.93
C ALA A 24 17.51 -24.47 -8.28
N ASP A 25 16.80 -23.87 -7.34
CA ASP A 25 15.57 -24.42 -6.75
C ASP A 25 14.42 -24.29 -7.74
N THR A 26 14.36 -23.14 -8.43
CA THR A 26 13.35 -22.84 -9.45
C THR A 26 14.01 -22.12 -10.61
N ILE A 27 13.64 -22.49 -11.83
CA ILE A 27 13.94 -21.71 -13.04
C ILE A 27 12.63 -21.23 -13.66
N VAL A 28 12.65 -19.97 -14.11
CA VAL A 28 11.55 -19.34 -14.83
C VAL A 28 12.09 -19.03 -16.24
N ILE A 29 11.46 -19.54 -17.28
CA ILE A 29 12.01 -19.57 -18.64
C ILE A 29 10.99 -19.14 -19.69
N ASN A 30 11.48 -18.83 -20.90
CA ASN A 30 10.66 -18.49 -22.06
C ASN A 30 9.73 -17.29 -21.80
N GLY A 31 10.21 -16.24 -21.10
CA GLY A 31 9.44 -15.06 -20.78
C GLY A 31 10.05 -13.75 -21.27
N LYS A 32 9.46 -12.67 -20.82
CA LYS A 32 9.96 -11.31 -20.97
C LYS A 32 10.21 -10.73 -19.58
N ILE A 33 11.43 -10.90 -19.06
CA ILE A 33 11.84 -10.44 -17.73
C ILE A 33 12.19 -8.96 -17.82
N VAL A 34 11.39 -8.09 -17.20
CA VAL A 34 11.61 -6.64 -17.24
C VAL A 34 12.82 -6.26 -16.37
N ARG A 35 13.78 -5.58 -16.99
CA ARG A 35 14.97 -5.01 -16.37
C ARG A 35 14.98 -3.52 -16.67
N TYR A 36 15.27 -2.70 -15.68
CA TYR A 36 15.10 -1.25 -15.85
C TYR A 36 16.18 -0.60 -16.70
N ASP A 37 17.42 -1.02 -16.51
CA ASP A 37 18.60 -0.41 -17.11
C ASP A 37 19.19 -1.26 -18.26
N ASP A 38 18.57 -2.43 -18.53
CA ASP A 38 19.01 -3.37 -19.54
C ASP A 38 17.85 -3.82 -20.44
N ALA A 39 18.17 -4.43 -21.56
CA ALA A 39 17.18 -5.13 -22.38
C ALA A 39 16.49 -6.24 -21.56
N PRO A 40 15.20 -6.54 -21.81
CA PRO A 40 14.51 -7.65 -21.17
C PRO A 40 15.28 -8.97 -21.36
N ALA A 41 15.36 -9.77 -20.30
CA ALA A 41 15.90 -11.13 -20.39
C ALA A 41 14.79 -12.14 -20.67
N GLU A 42 15.16 -13.38 -21.04
CA GLU A 42 14.20 -14.45 -21.34
C GLU A 42 13.88 -15.32 -20.11
N ALA A 43 14.79 -15.35 -19.13
CA ALA A 43 14.72 -16.29 -18.02
C ALA A 43 15.49 -15.83 -16.80
N LEU A 44 15.16 -16.42 -15.64
CA LEU A 44 15.91 -16.27 -14.40
C LEU A 44 15.94 -17.59 -13.61
N ALA A 45 16.98 -17.76 -12.79
CA ALA A 45 17.13 -18.86 -11.85
C ALA A 45 17.01 -18.33 -10.42
N VAL A 46 16.32 -19.06 -9.57
CA VAL A 46 16.17 -18.78 -8.13
C VAL A 46 16.86 -19.86 -7.33
N ARG A 47 17.60 -19.45 -6.30
CA ARG A 47 18.21 -20.30 -5.31
C ARG A 47 18.20 -19.63 -3.94
N ASP A 48 17.83 -20.36 -2.91
CA ASP A 48 17.76 -19.86 -1.52
C ASP A 48 16.94 -18.56 -1.42
N GLY A 49 15.82 -18.49 -2.16
CA GLY A 49 14.92 -17.34 -2.18
C GLY A 49 15.44 -16.11 -2.92
N ARG A 50 16.62 -16.19 -3.56
CA ARG A 50 17.27 -15.09 -4.29
C ARG A 50 17.44 -15.41 -5.77
N ILE A 51 17.56 -14.37 -6.57
CA ILE A 51 17.87 -14.49 -7.99
C ILE A 51 19.35 -14.87 -8.13
N ALA A 52 19.62 -16.08 -8.59
CA ALA A 52 20.96 -16.61 -8.77
C ALA A 52 21.56 -16.27 -10.15
N ALA A 53 20.72 -16.18 -11.18
CA ALA A 53 21.12 -15.82 -12.53
C ALA A 53 19.95 -15.23 -13.32
N ILE A 54 20.25 -14.41 -14.32
CA ILE A 54 19.29 -13.86 -15.30
C ILE A 54 19.94 -13.90 -16.67
N GLY A 55 19.22 -14.33 -17.70
CA GLY A 55 19.77 -14.42 -19.05
C GLY A 55 18.84 -15.05 -20.07
N ARG A 56 19.42 -15.76 -21.02
CA ARG A 56 18.66 -16.51 -22.03
C ARG A 56 18.13 -17.83 -21.44
N SER A 57 17.00 -18.29 -21.95
CA SER A 57 16.37 -19.53 -21.48
C SER A 57 17.31 -20.75 -21.58
N ALA A 58 18.15 -20.83 -22.62
CA ALA A 58 19.12 -21.90 -22.78
C ALA A 58 20.17 -21.90 -21.66
N ASP A 59 20.69 -20.74 -21.28
CA ASP A 59 21.71 -20.59 -20.24
C ASP A 59 21.14 -20.91 -18.85
N ILE A 60 19.91 -20.50 -18.59
CA ILE A 60 19.22 -20.74 -17.31
C ILE A 60 18.82 -22.21 -17.16
N ARG A 61 18.40 -22.88 -18.24
CA ARG A 61 18.12 -24.34 -18.22
C ARG A 61 19.34 -25.16 -17.79
N ALA A 62 20.55 -24.71 -18.12
CA ALA A 62 21.78 -25.40 -17.72
C ALA A 62 22.04 -25.39 -16.21
N LEU A 63 21.34 -24.54 -15.44
CA LEU A 63 21.41 -24.48 -13.98
C LEU A 63 20.38 -25.40 -13.29
N ALA A 64 19.53 -26.08 -14.04
CA ALA A 64 18.56 -27.02 -13.51
C ALA A 64 19.19 -28.34 -13.10
N GLY A 65 18.77 -28.87 -11.96
CA GLY A 65 19.05 -30.21 -11.49
C GLY A 65 17.76 -31.03 -11.35
N PRO A 66 17.87 -32.30 -10.90
CA PRO A 66 16.72 -33.22 -10.82
C PRO A 66 15.57 -32.71 -9.93
N ALA A 67 15.86 -31.85 -8.92
CA ALA A 67 14.87 -31.28 -8.00
C ALA A 67 14.43 -29.85 -8.38
N THR A 68 14.98 -29.29 -9.46
CA THR A 68 14.66 -27.94 -9.90
C THR A 68 13.24 -27.87 -10.45
N ARG A 69 12.43 -26.96 -9.91
CA ARG A 69 11.11 -26.62 -10.47
C ARG A 69 11.29 -25.75 -11.71
N THR A 70 10.64 -26.12 -12.80
CA THR A 70 10.65 -25.34 -14.05
C THR A 70 9.29 -24.70 -14.28
N ILE A 71 9.26 -23.37 -14.41
CA ILE A 71 8.08 -22.58 -14.75
C ILE A 71 8.29 -22.02 -16.16
N ASP A 72 7.51 -22.52 -17.11
CA ASP A 72 7.53 -22.02 -18.49
C ASP A 72 6.52 -20.89 -18.64
N LEU A 73 6.99 -19.72 -19.03
CA LEU A 73 6.16 -18.50 -19.10
C LEU A 73 5.39 -18.34 -20.41
N ASP A 74 5.70 -19.11 -21.43
CA ASP A 74 5.06 -19.01 -22.74
C ASP A 74 4.97 -17.56 -23.27
N GLY A 75 6.09 -16.83 -23.21
CA GLY A 75 6.23 -15.45 -23.65
C GLY A 75 5.69 -14.37 -22.72
N ARG A 76 5.15 -14.72 -21.54
CA ARG A 76 4.55 -13.75 -20.62
C ARG A 76 5.57 -12.81 -20.00
N THR A 77 5.08 -11.61 -19.66
CA THR A 77 5.88 -10.57 -19.02
C THR A 77 6.00 -10.81 -17.52
N VAL A 78 7.24 -10.69 -17.02
CA VAL A 78 7.57 -10.69 -15.60
C VAL A 78 8.07 -9.33 -15.18
N ILE A 79 7.50 -8.79 -14.11
CA ILE A 79 7.95 -7.56 -13.48
C ILE A 79 8.51 -7.84 -12.09
N PRO A 80 9.36 -6.96 -11.52
CA PRO A 80 9.64 -6.99 -10.10
C PRO A 80 8.35 -6.97 -9.30
N GLY A 81 8.31 -7.69 -8.19
CA GLY A 81 7.15 -7.66 -7.31
C GLY A 81 6.81 -6.23 -6.89
N LEU A 82 5.54 -5.87 -7.05
CA LEU A 82 5.06 -4.54 -6.68
C LEU A 82 5.09 -4.36 -5.17
N ILE A 83 5.40 -3.13 -4.73
CA ILE A 83 5.43 -2.74 -3.33
C ILE A 83 4.51 -1.53 -3.19
N ASP A 84 3.48 -1.68 -2.39
CA ASP A 84 2.60 -0.56 -2.02
C ASP A 84 3.23 0.19 -0.84
N SER A 85 3.73 1.40 -1.08
CA SER A 85 4.48 2.16 -0.08
C SER A 85 3.61 2.91 0.94
N HIS A 86 2.29 2.86 0.78
CA HIS A 86 1.35 3.47 1.72
C HIS A 86 -0.03 2.83 1.58
N ILE A 87 -0.31 1.85 2.42
CA ILE A 87 -1.58 1.11 2.45
C ILE A 87 -1.92 0.72 3.89
N HIS A 88 -3.16 0.91 4.30
CA HIS A 88 -3.64 0.51 5.63
C HIS A 88 -4.00 -0.99 5.66
N ALA A 89 -3.01 -1.84 5.42
CA ALA A 89 -3.19 -3.28 5.30
C ALA A 89 -3.64 -3.94 6.60
N ILE A 90 -3.14 -3.44 7.74
CA ILE A 90 -3.55 -3.88 9.09
C ILE A 90 -5.04 -3.61 9.27
N ARG A 91 -5.47 -2.36 9.04
CA ARG A 91 -6.88 -1.98 9.16
C ARG A 91 -7.78 -2.75 8.20
N ALA A 92 -7.33 -2.94 6.96
CA ALA A 92 -8.05 -3.72 5.97
C ALA A 92 -8.31 -5.16 6.43
N GLY A 93 -7.27 -5.82 6.93
CA GLY A 93 -7.36 -7.20 7.41
C GLY A 93 -8.40 -7.42 8.51
N LEU A 94 -8.65 -6.42 9.35
CA LEU A 94 -9.59 -6.56 10.47
C LEU A 94 -11.02 -6.84 10.03
N THR A 95 -11.43 -6.38 8.84
CA THR A 95 -12.82 -6.41 8.40
C THR A 95 -13.00 -7.00 6.98
N TYR A 96 -11.92 -7.29 6.27
CA TYR A 96 -11.92 -7.63 4.84
C TYR A 96 -12.93 -8.71 4.44
N THR A 97 -13.02 -9.80 5.19
CA THR A 97 -13.93 -10.92 4.89
C THR A 97 -15.38 -10.70 5.35
N THR A 98 -15.62 -9.64 6.10
CA THR A 98 -16.97 -9.28 6.60
C THR A 98 -17.57 -8.07 5.88
N GLU A 99 -16.88 -7.55 4.87
CA GLU A 99 -17.30 -6.41 4.06
C GLU A 99 -17.84 -6.84 2.69
N VAL A 100 -18.71 -6.00 2.15
CA VAL A 100 -19.15 -6.06 0.75
C VAL A 100 -18.34 -5.05 -0.04
N HIS A 101 -17.48 -5.54 -0.95
CA HIS A 101 -16.56 -4.67 -1.67
C HIS A 101 -17.18 -4.09 -2.94
N TRP A 102 -17.20 -2.76 -3.04
CA TRP A 102 -17.62 -2.02 -4.23
C TRP A 102 -16.45 -1.56 -5.12
N ILE A 103 -15.23 -1.84 -4.70
CA ILE A 103 -14.03 -1.56 -5.50
C ILE A 103 -14.18 -2.21 -6.87
N GLY A 104 -14.00 -1.41 -7.93
CA GLY A 104 -14.08 -1.86 -9.32
C GLY A 104 -15.48 -2.09 -9.87
N ALA A 105 -16.57 -1.89 -9.10
CA ALA A 105 -17.92 -1.91 -9.63
C ALA A 105 -18.10 -0.75 -10.63
N ARG A 106 -18.62 -1.06 -11.83
CA ARG A 106 -18.75 -0.08 -12.93
C ARG A 106 -20.15 0.52 -13.05
N SER A 107 -21.12 0.00 -12.31
CA SER A 107 -22.48 0.52 -12.24
C SER A 107 -23.04 0.39 -10.84
N LEU A 108 -24.01 1.24 -10.51
CA LEU A 108 -24.77 1.13 -9.27
C LEU A 108 -25.55 -0.20 -9.21
N GLY A 109 -26.06 -0.66 -10.36
CA GLY A 109 -26.71 -1.96 -10.48
C GLY A 109 -25.81 -3.12 -10.05
N GLU A 110 -24.53 -3.13 -10.47
CA GLU A 110 -23.51 -4.10 -10.05
C GLU A 110 -23.22 -3.98 -8.55
N ALA A 111 -22.99 -2.76 -8.04
CA ALA A 111 -22.72 -2.50 -6.64
C ALA A 111 -23.85 -3.04 -5.72
N LEU A 112 -25.10 -2.75 -6.07
CA LEU A 112 -26.28 -3.25 -5.36
C LEU A 112 -26.45 -4.78 -5.50
N SER A 113 -26.03 -5.38 -6.63
CA SER A 113 -26.03 -6.84 -6.77
C SER A 113 -25.11 -7.50 -5.77
N ARG A 114 -23.92 -6.93 -5.51
CA ARG A 114 -22.99 -7.44 -4.50
C ARG A 114 -23.60 -7.44 -3.09
N ILE A 115 -24.42 -6.43 -2.74
CA ILE A 115 -25.21 -6.44 -1.49
C ILE A 115 -26.23 -7.58 -1.50
N ARG A 116 -26.99 -7.73 -2.59
CA ARG A 116 -27.99 -8.83 -2.72
C ARG A 116 -27.35 -10.21 -2.59
N ASP A 117 -26.16 -10.39 -3.17
CA ASP A 117 -25.46 -11.67 -3.12
C ASP A 117 -24.94 -11.96 -1.70
N ALA A 118 -24.39 -10.97 -1.02
CA ALA A 118 -24.01 -11.08 0.38
C ALA A 118 -25.21 -11.39 1.29
N ALA A 119 -26.38 -10.78 1.03
CA ALA A 119 -27.60 -11.02 1.79
C ALA A 119 -28.11 -12.47 1.70
N LYS A 120 -27.81 -13.20 0.60
CA LYS A 120 -28.22 -14.61 0.43
C LYS A 120 -27.52 -15.55 1.40
N THR A 121 -26.30 -15.21 1.82
CA THR A 121 -25.44 -16.07 2.66
C THR A 121 -25.31 -15.58 4.10
N ALA A 122 -25.54 -14.29 4.32
CA ALA A 122 -25.45 -13.70 5.65
C ALA A 122 -26.66 -14.08 6.52
N PRO A 123 -26.48 -14.27 7.85
CA PRO A 123 -27.60 -14.49 8.76
C PRO A 123 -28.60 -13.31 8.72
N LYS A 124 -29.91 -13.59 8.72
CA LYS A 124 -30.92 -12.54 8.77
C LYS A 124 -30.72 -11.59 9.94
N GLY A 125 -30.92 -10.30 9.70
CA GLY A 125 -30.70 -9.26 10.71
C GLY A 125 -29.25 -8.89 10.96
N SER A 126 -28.26 -9.56 10.29
CA SER A 126 -26.85 -9.18 10.39
C SER A 126 -26.54 -7.89 9.62
N TRP A 127 -25.37 -7.35 9.86
CA TRP A 127 -24.86 -6.20 9.12
C TRP A 127 -24.26 -6.61 7.78
N LEU A 128 -24.55 -5.82 6.75
CA LEU A 128 -23.86 -5.82 5.46
C LEU A 128 -23.17 -4.47 5.33
N VAL A 129 -21.84 -4.49 5.30
CA VAL A 129 -21.02 -3.28 5.41
C VAL A 129 -20.24 -3.06 4.13
N VAL A 130 -20.43 -1.91 3.50
CA VAL A 130 -19.57 -1.39 2.44
C VAL A 130 -18.70 -0.31 3.09
N ALA A 131 -17.43 -0.62 3.40
CA ALA A 131 -16.60 0.25 4.22
C ALA A 131 -15.90 1.38 3.45
N GLY A 132 -16.13 1.51 2.14
CA GLY A 132 -15.54 2.54 1.29
C GLY A 132 -14.83 1.98 0.05
N GLY A 133 -13.81 2.67 -0.42
CA GLY A 133 -13.03 2.27 -1.60
C GLY A 133 -13.77 2.47 -2.94
N TRP A 134 -14.78 3.31 -2.96
CA TRP A 134 -15.60 3.61 -4.14
C TRP A 134 -15.97 5.09 -4.22
N THR A 135 -16.41 5.52 -5.39
CA THR A 135 -16.99 6.85 -5.64
C THR A 135 -18.13 6.72 -6.66
N GLU A 136 -19.13 7.59 -6.57
CA GLU A 136 -20.22 7.65 -7.55
C GLU A 136 -19.73 7.89 -8.99
N ARG A 137 -18.54 8.48 -9.14
CA ARG A 137 -17.95 8.76 -10.46
C ARG A 137 -17.48 7.51 -11.20
N GLN A 138 -17.30 6.39 -10.51
CA GLN A 138 -16.99 5.11 -11.15
C GLN A 138 -18.21 4.41 -11.75
N PHE A 139 -19.43 4.82 -11.33
CA PHE A 139 -20.66 4.23 -11.82
C PHE A 139 -21.14 4.89 -13.12
N ALA A 140 -21.64 4.09 -14.05
CA ALA A 140 -22.25 4.58 -15.29
C ALA A 140 -23.36 5.59 -15.03
N GLU A 141 -24.10 5.42 -13.92
CA GLU A 141 -25.18 6.32 -13.50
C GLU A 141 -24.64 7.62 -12.86
N SER A 142 -23.35 7.71 -12.55
CA SER A 142 -22.67 8.88 -11.96
C SER A 142 -23.40 9.47 -10.74
N ARG A 143 -24.02 8.65 -9.91
CA ARG A 143 -24.74 9.05 -8.69
C ARG A 143 -24.52 8.08 -7.54
N ARG A 144 -24.75 8.57 -6.33
CA ARG A 144 -24.79 7.76 -5.11
C ARG A 144 -26.09 6.91 -5.05
N PRO A 145 -26.09 5.77 -4.31
CA PRO A 145 -27.30 5.02 -4.02
C PRO A 145 -28.26 5.81 -3.13
N THR A 146 -29.53 5.45 -3.18
CA THR A 146 -30.57 5.94 -2.29
C THR A 146 -30.81 4.96 -1.13
N LYS A 147 -31.40 5.46 -0.05
CA LYS A 147 -31.84 4.63 1.09
C LYS A 147 -32.82 3.51 0.64
N ALA A 148 -33.72 3.80 -0.29
CA ALA A 148 -34.67 2.81 -0.82
C ALA A 148 -33.96 1.70 -1.59
N GLU A 149 -32.94 2.03 -2.41
CA GLU A 149 -32.20 1.03 -3.19
C GLU A 149 -31.40 0.06 -2.31
N ILE A 150 -30.71 0.56 -1.26
CA ILE A 150 -29.99 -0.34 -0.34
C ILE A 150 -30.94 -1.17 0.52
N ALA A 151 -32.08 -0.63 0.94
CA ALA A 151 -33.10 -1.36 1.67
C ALA A 151 -33.74 -2.45 0.81
N ALA A 152 -34.03 -2.17 -0.46
CA ALA A 152 -34.56 -3.16 -1.41
C ALA A 152 -33.52 -4.25 -1.76
N ALA A 153 -32.23 -3.92 -1.76
CA ALA A 153 -31.18 -4.89 -2.03
C ALA A 153 -31.04 -5.93 -0.89
N ALA A 154 -31.33 -5.55 0.36
CA ALA A 154 -31.21 -6.44 1.52
C ALA A 154 -32.28 -6.13 2.59
N PRO A 155 -33.58 -6.47 2.31
CA PRO A 155 -34.70 -6.06 3.16
C PRO A 155 -34.65 -6.64 4.58
N ASP A 156 -34.03 -7.82 4.75
CA ASP A 156 -33.94 -8.52 6.02
C ASP A 156 -32.63 -8.20 6.80
N HIS A 157 -31.83 -7.22 6.32
CA HIS A 157 -30.50 -6.94 6.87
C HIS A 157 -30.32 -5.47 7.22
N ARG A 158 -29.33 -5.19 8.06
CA ARG A 158 -28.87 -3.84 8.37
C ARG A 158 -27.75 -3.48 7.38
N VAL A 159 -27.94 -2.41 6.60
CA VAL A 159 -26.96 -2.03 5.58
C VAL A 159 -26.27 -0.73 5.99
N TYR A 160 -24.95 -0.72 5.91
CA TYR A 160 -24.05 0.42 6.12
C TYR A 160 -23.21 0.63 4.85
N VAL A 161 -23.33 1.79 4.22
CA VAL A 161 -22.56 2.14 3.02
C VAL A 161 -21.79 3.43 3.28
N GLN A 162 -20.47 3.33 3.39
CA GLN A 162 -19.57 4.47 3.61
C GLN A 162 -18.99 4.98 2.29
N LEU A 163 -18.95 6.30 2.12
CA LEU A 163 -18.26 7.01 1.05
C LEU A 163 -17.05 7.74 1.61
N PHE A 164 -15.84 7.23 1.38
CA PHE A 164 -14.61 7.71 2.00
C PHE A 164 -14.76 7.86 3.53
N TYR A 165 -14.29 8.99 4.07
CA TYR A 165 -14.57 9.42 5.45
C TYR A 165 -15.42 10.70 5.47
N THR A 166 -16.35 10.83 4.51
CA THR A 166 -17.16 12.05 4.33
C THR A 166 -18.65 11.82 4.52
N GLY A 167 -19.12 10.59 4.36
CA GLY A 167 -20.53 10.28 4.48
C GLY A 167 -20.86 8.80 4.61
N VAL A 168 -22.03 8.55 5.16
CA VAL A 168 -22.57 7.20 5.35
C VAL A 168 -24.05 7.18 4.97
N LEU A 169 -24.46 6.15 4.25
CA LEU A 169 -25.86 5.83 4.01
C LEU A 169 -26.25 4.59 4.83
N LEU A 170 -27.32 4.68 5.56
CA LEU A 170 -27.86 3.60 6.39
C LEU A 170 -29.24 3.16 5.89
N SER A 171 -29.49 1.82 5.89
CA SER A 171 -30.85 1.33 5.81
C SER A 171 -31.65 1.73 7.06
N PRO A 172 -33.00 1.76 7.02
CA PRO A 172 -33.80 2.12 8.19
C PRO A 172 -33.47 1.30 9.44
N GLY A 173 -33.38 -0.03 9.32
CA GLY A 173 -32.98 -0.90 10.44
C GLY A 173 -31.52 -0.73 10.87
N GLY A 174 -30.62 -0.28 9.95
CA GLY A 174 -29.24 0.06 10.29
C GLY A 174 -29.15 1.34 11.12
N PHE A 175 -29.89 2.37 10.74
CA PHE A 175 -29.93 3.63 11.49
C PHE A 175 -30.42 3.43 12.93
N GLU A 176 -31.49 2.65 13.10
CA GLU A 176 -32.05 2.33 14.42
C GLU A 176 -31.05 1.50 15.25
N ALA A 177 -30.46 0.47 14.66
CA ALA A 177 -29.54 -0.44 15.35
C ALA A 177 -28.24 0.20 15.82
N LEU A 178 -27.73 1.23 15.12
CA LEU A 178 -26.55 1.99 15.58
C LEU A 178 -26.87 2.93 16.73
N GLY A 179 -28.15 3.20 17.02
CA GLY A 179 -28.54 4.08 18.12
C GLY A 179 -28.06 5.52 17.97
N VAL A 180 -27.89 6.00 16.74
CA VAL A 180 -27.32 7.34 16.45
C VAL A 180 -28.11 8.45 17.12
N ALA A 181 -29.45 8.34 17.12
CA ALA A 181 -30.32 9.35 17.74
C ALA A 181 -30.18 9.45 19.26
N GLY A 182 -29.73 8.37 19.93
CA GLY A 182 -29.49 8.33 21.38
C GLY A 182 -28.09 8.82 21.80
N ASP A 183 -27.16 8.96 20.86
CA ASP A 183 -25.81 9.47 21.10
C ASP A 183 -25.73 10.95 20.75
N VAL A 184 -26.01 11.79 21.75
CA VAL A 184 -26.11 13.25 21.59
C VAL A 184 -24.82 13.86 21.06
N GLU A 185 -23.67 13.39 21.52
CA GLU A 185 -22.36 13.92 21.08
C GLU A 185 -22.11 13.58 19.61
N LEU A 186 -22.26 12.32 19.22
CA LEU A 186 -22.10 11.90 17.83
C LEU A 186 -23.13 12.57 16.92
N ALA A 187 -24.40 12.58 17.33
CA ALA A 187 -25.49 13.18 16.56
C ALA A 187 -25.24 14.69 16.30
N SER A 188 -24.66 15.42 17.26
CA SER A 188 -24.35 16.85 17.09
C SER A 188 -23.27 17.13 16.05
N ARG A 189 -22.40 16.16 15.76
CA ARG A 189 -21.32 16.24 14.76
C ARG A 189 -21.74 15.77 13.38
N LEU A 190 -22.83 15.00 13.28
CA LEU A 190 -23.36 14.49 12.02
C LEU A 190 -24.19 15.56 11.30
N LYS A 191 -23.99 15.65 9.99
CA LYS A 191 -24.77 16.51 9.10
C LYS A 191 -25.78 15.63 8.35
N ILE A 192 -27.06 15.84 8.60
CA ILE A 192 -28.13 15.16 7.84
C ILE A 192 -28.21 15.83 6.47
N GLU A 193 -27.95 15.06 5.41
CA GLU A 193 -28.12 15.56 4.04
C GLU A 193 -29.59 15.56 3.64
N THR A 194 -30.02 16.63 2.99
CA THR A 194 -31.38 16.78 2.45
C THR A 194 -31.36 16.77 0.92
N GLY A 195 -32.45 16.31 0.33
CA GLY A 195 -32.69 16.45 -1.11
C GLY A 195 -33.03 17.91 -1.48
N PRO A 196 -33.23 18.19 -2.79
CA PRO A 196 -33.66 19.50 -3.28
C PRO A 196 -35.01 19.99 -2.69
N ASP A 197 -35.81 19.05 -2.22
CA ASP A 197 -37.11 19.28 -1.55
C ASP A 197 -36.98 19.57 -0.05
N GLY A 198 -35.75 19.60 0.50
CA GLY A 198 -35.48 19.78 1.91
C GLY A 198 -35.72 18.54 2.79
N VAL A 199 -36.10 17.40 2.20
CA VAL A 199 -36.34 16.15 2.93
C VAL A 199 -35.03 15.36 3.12
N PRO A 200 -34.79 14.76 4.32
CA PRO A 200 -33.61 13.91 4.54
C PRO A 200 -33.53 12.75 3.54
N ASN A 201 -32.43 12.69 2.81
CA ASN A 201 -32.20 11.68 1.76
C ASN A 201 -31.57 10.37 2.29
N GLY A 202 -31.27 10.31 3.58
CA GLY A 202 -30.71 9.14 4.27
C GLY A 202 -29.18 9.16 4.40
N TRP A 203 -28.49 10.09 3.75
CA TRP A 203 -27.06 10.29 3.92
C TRP A 203 -26.75 11.11 5.17
N LEU A 204 -25.77 10.63 5.93
CA LEU A 204 -25.18 11.31 7.08
C LEU A 204 -23.77 11.76 6.71
N GLY A 205 -23.51 13.06 6.68
CA GLY A 205 -22.19 13.63 6.45
C GLY A 205 -21.45 13.86 7.77
N GLY A 206 -20.13 13.96 7.71
CA GLY A 206 -19.27 14.26 8.85
C GLY A 206 -17.81 14.42 8.43
N ASP A 207 -16.97 14.80 9.38
CA ASP A 207 -15.52 14.76 9.22
C ASP A 207 -14.98 13.34 9.44
N ASN A 208 -13.68 13.15 9.21
CA ASN A 208 -13.01 11.85 9.36
C ASN A 208 -13.27 11.22 10.75
N ARG A 209 -13.15 12.00 11.82
CA ARG A 209 -13.37 11.53 13.19
C ARG A 209 -14.82 11.05 13.38
N THR A 210 -15.78 11.85 12.95
CA THR A 210 -17.21 11.56 13.09
C THR A 210 -17.61 10.29 12.34
N ILE A 211 -17.14 10.12 11.11
CA ILE A 211 -17.42 8.92 10.31
C ILE A 211 -16.70 7.68 10.88
N SER A 212 -15.48 7.83 11.40
CA SER A 212 -14.77 6.75 12.08
C SER A 212 -15.47 6.31 13.37
N ASP A 213 -15.94 7.26 14.18
CA ASP A 213 -16.71 6.98 15.39
C ASP A 213 -18.02 6.25 15.08
N LEU A 214 -18.68 6.62 13.98
CA LEU A 214 -19.89 5.93 13.53
C LEU A 214 -19.57 4.49 13.07
N PHE A 215 -18.48 4.29 12.32
CA PHE A 215 -18.01 2.97 11.91
C PHE A 215 -17.67 2.08 13.12
N ASN A 216 -17.05 2.63 14.15
CA ASN A 216 -16.65 1.92 15.36
C ASN A 216 -17.85 1.47 16.23
N LYS A 217 -19.07 1.95 15.95
CA LYS A 217 -20.31 1.41 16.55
C LYS A 217 -20.76 0.08 15.93
N LEU A 218 -20.24 -0.29 14.77
CA LEU A 218 -20.50 -1.61 14.17
C LEU A 218 -19.90 -2.71 15.05
N PRO A 219 -20.56 -3.88 15.15
CA PRO A 219 -19.99 -5.01 15.87
C PRO A 219 -18.64 -5.41 15.25
N PRO A 220 -17.55 -5.47 16.03
CA PRO A 220 -16.26 -5.88 15.49
C PRO A 220 -16.27 -7.36 15.13
N PRO A 221 -15.56 -7.79 14.08
CA PRO A 221 -15.33 -9.20 13.80
C PRO A 221 -14.57 -9.90 14.94
N SER A 222 -14.77 -11.21 15.09
CA SER A 222 -13.99 -12.00 16.04
C SER A 222 -12.49 -11.99 15.69
N PHE A 223 -11.62 -12.33 16.64
CA PHE A 223 -10.18 -12.40 16.38
C PHE A 223 -9.85 -13.36 15.23
N GLU A 224 -10.51 -14.52 15.18
CA GLU A 224 -10.36 -15.52 14.12
C GLU A 224 -10.78 -14.95 12.76
N GLN A 225 -11.87 -14.19 12.70
CA GLN A 225 -12.31 -13.50 11.49
C GLN A 225 -11.32 -12.44 11.05
N GLN A 226 -10.72 -11.70 12.00
CA GLN A 226 -9.68 -10.70 11.70
C GLN A 226 -8.40 -11.36 11.14
N VAL A 227 -7.97 -12.51 11.71
CA VAL A 227 -6.85 -13.30 11.18
C VAL A 227 -7.16 -13.82 9.78
N ALA A 228 -8.35 -14.38 9.57
CA ALA A 228 -8.81 -14.84 8.25
C ALA A 228 -8.89 -13.68 7.25
N GLY A 229 -9.39 -12.52 7.67
CA GLY A 229 -9.43 -11.29 6.87
C GLY A 229 -8.05 -10.80 6.45
N THR A 230 -7.07 -10.84 7.35
CA THR A 230 -5.68 -10.48 7.05
C THR A 230 -5.09 -11.40 5.98
N ARG A 231 -5.26 -12.73 6.11
CA ARG A 231 -4.81 -13.71 5.10
C ARG A 231 -5.49 -13.50 3.75
N ALA A 232 -6.82 -13.30 3.75
CA ALA A 232 -7.60 -13.10 2.54
C ALA A 232 -7.21 -11.80 1.82
N PHE A 233 -6.98 -10.72 2.55
CA PHE A 233 -6.54 -9.45 1.98
C PHE A 233 -5.16 -9.59 1.34
N PHE A 234 -4.20 -10.23 2.02
CA PHE A 234 -2.87 -10.45 1.46
C PHE A 234 -2.91 -11.33 0.21
N ARG A 235 -3.74 -12.38 0.19
CA ARG A 235 -3.95 -13.17 -1.03
C ARG A 235 -4.52 -12.33 -2.18
N THR A 236 -5.46 -11.43 -1.88
CA THR A 236 -5.97 -10.49 -2.89
C THR A 236 -4.87 -9.57 -3.41
N LEU A 237 -4.01 -9.02 -2.55
CA LEU A 237 -2.86 -8.22 -2.97
C LEU A 237 -1.87 -9.03 -3.82
N ASN A 238 -1.60 -10.29 -3.46
CA ASN A 238 -0.75 -11.17 -4.26
C ASN A 238 -1.34 -11.43 -5.66
N SER A 239 -2.68 -11.53 -5.81
CA SER A 239 -3.33 -11.67 -7.12
C SER A 239 -3.15 -10.44 -8.04
N LEU A 240 -2.66 -9.35 -7.47
CA LEU A 240 -2.31 -8.11 -8.16
C LEU A 240 -0.80 -7.92 -8.31
N GLY A 241 0.01 -8.94 -7.98
CA GLY A 241 1.47 -8.88 -8.08
C GLY A 241 2.16 -8.10 -6.97
N ILE A 242 1.43 -7.72 -5.90
CA ILE A 242 2.02 -7.05 -4.74
C ILE A 242 2.74 -8.10 -3.88
N THR A 243 4.02 -7.85 -3.60
CA THR A 243 4.92 -8.70 -2.81
C THR A 243 5.32 -8.05 -1.49
N GLY A 244 5.08 -6.75 -1.36
CA GLY A 244 5.40 -6.01 -0.16
C GLY A 244 4.48 -4.83 0.05
N VAL A 245 4.27 -4.45 1.32
CA VAL A 245 3.50 -3.28 1.73
C VAL A 245 4.22 -2.52 2.84
N LEU A 246 4.05 -1.19 2.84
CA LEU A 246 4.35 -0.34 3.97
C LEU A 246 3.02 0.12 4.57
N ASP A 247 2.75 -0.32 5.80
CA ASP A 247 1.59 0.14 6.55
C ASP A 247 2.03 1.29 7.47
N PRO A 248 1.56 2.51 7.23
CA PRO A 248 2.00 3.69 7.98
C PRO A 248 1.34 3.80 9.37
N GLY A 249 0.67 2.77 9.84
CA GLY A 249 -0.23 2.82 10.98
C GLY A 249 -1.58 3.42 10.56
N GLY A 250 -1.91 4.57 11.07
CA GLY A 250 -3.10 5.28 10.63
C GLY A 250 -3.83 6.00 11.76
N TYR A 251 -4.70 6.90 11.36
CA TYR A 251 -5.51 7.66 12.28
C TYR A 251 -6.37 6.75 13.16
N ASN A 252 -6.25 6.92 14.49
CA ASN A 252 -7.04 6.19 15.49
C ASN A 252 -6.96 4.65 15.38
N LEU A 253 -5.79 4.10 15.06
CA LEU A 253 -5.57 2.66 15.04
C LEU A 253 -4.99 2.21 16.40
N PRO A 254 -5.74 1.45 17.22
CA PRO A 254 -5.25 0.98 18.50
C PRO A 254 -4.19 -0.11 18.32
N ILE A 255 -3.31 -0.26 19.32
CA ILE A 255 -2.21 -1.24 19.26
C ILE A 255 -2.71 -2.69 19.12
N GLU A 256 -3.88 -3.00 19.66
CA GLU A 256 -4.53 -4.31 19.55
C GLU A 256 -4.87 -4.71 18.12
N ALA A 257 -5.06 -3.73 17.24
CA ALA A 257 -5.33 -3.95 15.81
C ALA A 257 -4.18 -4.65 15.06
N TYR A 258 -2.97 -4.60 15.60
CA TYR A 258 -1.81 -5.29 15.02
C TYR A 258 -1.79 -6.79 15.33
N ARG A 259 -2.53 -7.26 16.36
CA ARG A 259 -2.50 -8.66 16.81
C ARG A 259 -2.81 -9.69 15.72
N PRO A 260 -3.79 -9.51 14.83
CA PRO A 260 -4.07 -10.47 13.75
C PRO A 260 -2.90 -10.61 12.78
N LEU A 261 -2.24 -9.49 12.38
CA LEU A 261 -1.04 -9.52 11.56
C LEU A 261 0.09 -10.32 12.23
N PHE A 262 0.36 -10.04 13.50
CA PHE A 262 1.38 -10.77 14.28
C PHE A 262 1.03 -12.25 14.47
N GLN A 263 -0.27 -12.61 14.51
CA GLN A 263 -0.67 -14.02 14.54
C GLN A 263 -0.34 -14.70 13.21
N VAL A 264 -0.68 -14.08 12.07
CA VAL A 264 -0.35 -14.62 10.74
C VAL A 264 1.17 -14.78 10.56
N TRP A 265 1.96 -13.83 11.07
CA TRP A 265 3.42 -13.91 11.06
C TRP A 265 3.95 -15.09 11.92
N ARG A 266 3.50 -15.22 13.17
CA ARG A 266 3.87 -16.33 14.07
C ARG A 266 3.52 -17.70 13.49
N ASP A 267 2.43 -17.79 12.74
CA ASP A 267 2.02 -19.02 12.06
C ASP A 267 2.91 -19.33 10.81
N GLY A 268 3.88 -18.47 10.46
CA GLY A 268 4.67 -18.59 9.24
C GLY A 268 3.84 -18.44 7.94
N ALA A 269 2.69 -17.80 8.03
CA ALA A 269 1.68 -17.77 6.98
C ALA A 269 1.58 -16.42 6.24
N LEU A 270 2.56 -15.52 6.43
CA LEU A 270 2.64 -14.33 5.61
C LEU A 270 2.97 -14.70 4.16
N THR A 271 2.23 -14.12 3.23
CA THR A 271 2.42 -14.24 1.79
C THR A 271 2.92 -12.93 1.16
N ILE A 272 3.10 -11.91 1.98
CA ILE A 272 3.54 -10.57 1.59
C ILE A 272 4.49 -10.04 2.67
N ARG A 273 5.47 -9.24 2.28
CA ARG A 273 6.38 -8.59 3.23
C ARG A 273 5.73 -7.33 3.77
N VAL A 274 5.70 -7.17 5.08
CA VAL A 274 5.06 -6.04 5.75
C VAL A 274 6.10 -5.21 6.51
N ALA A 275 6.28 -3.97 6.11
CA ALA A 275 6.96 -2.95 6.89
C ALA A 275 5.90 -2.11 7.60
N TYR A 276 5.79 -2.20 8.93
CA TYR A 276 4.74 -1.51 9.69
C TYR A 276 5.29 -0.38 10.54
N SER A 277 4.52 0.71 10.63
CA SER A 277 4.79 1.83 11.53
C SER A 277 3.78 1.85 12.69
N LEU A 278 4.15 2.52 13.77
CA LEU A 278 3.26 2.78 14.91
C LEU A 278 2.77 4.22 14.83
N CYS A 279 1.46 4.44 14.94
CA CYS A 279 0.86 5.77 15.03
C CYS A 279 0.66 6.19 16.49
N ALA A 280 0.53 7.50 16.72
CA ALA A 280 0.25 8.04 18.04
C ALA A 280 -1.17 7.65 18.50
N PRO A 281 -1.31 6.85 19.58
CA PRO A 281 -2.63 6.35 20.00
C PRO A 281 -3.47 7.40 20.73
N ARG A 282 -2.84 8.40 21.39
CA ARG A 282 -3.55 9.37 22.23
C ARG A 282 -3.08 10.79 21.97
N PRO A 283 -4.03 11.76 21.81
CA PRO A 283 -3.68 13.18 21.73
C PRO A 283 -2.96 13.64 23.00
N ASP A 284 -2.01 14.55 22.85
CA ASP A 284 -1.20 15.18 23.90
C ASP A 284 -0.32 14.22 24.74
N HIS A 285 -0.27 12.92 24.37
CA HIS A 285 0.57 11.90 25.01
C HIS A 285 1.57 11.25 24.06
N GLU A 286 1.68 11.74 22.82
CA GLU A 286 2.33 11.09 21.68
C GLU A 286 3.77 10.67 21.99
N LEU A 287 4.59 11.60 22.53
CA LEU A 287 5.98 11.32 22.86
C LEU A 287 6.11 10.19 23.89
N GLY A 288 5.33 10.25 24.97
CA GLY A 288 5.34 9.21 26.02
C GLY A 288 4.86 7.85 25.51
N ASP A 289 3.85 7.87 24.64
CA ASP A 289 3.32 6.65 24.02
C ASP A 289 4.36 6.02 23.08
N PHE A 290 5.01 6.80 22.22
CA PHE A 290 6.09 6.26 21.37
C PHE A 290 7.27 5.77 22.17
N GLN A 291 7.66 6.45 23.25
CA GLN A 291 8.71 5.98 24.15
C GLN A 291 8.38 4.61 24.76
N ALA A 292 7.14 4.41 25.18
CA ALA A 292 6.69 3.15 25.73
C ALA A 292 6.57 2.04 24.67
N LEU A 293 5.95 2.33 23.52
CA LEU A 293 5.69 1.36 22.46
C LEU A 293 6.98 0.91 21.76
N THR A 294 7.97 1.80 21.63
CA THR A 294 9.22 1.49 20.94
C THR A 294 10.39 1.19 21.86
N ALA A 295 10.16 1.08 23.18
CA ALA A 295 11.22 0.85 24.17
C ALA A 295 12.11 -0.36 23.84
N MET A 296 11.53 -1.38 23.19
CA MET A 296 12.22 -2.62 22.80
C MET A 296 12.17 -2.88 21.28
N LEU A 297 11.84 -1.86 20.49
CA LEU A 297 11.69 -1.96 19.03
C LEU A 297 12.72 -1.04 18.35
N PRO A 298 13.96 -1.49 18.14
CA PRO A 298 14.87 -0.73 17.26
C PRO A 298 14.37 -0.75 15.82
N MET A 299 14.77 0.25 15.03
CA MET A 299 14.48 0.30 13.59
C MET A 299 14.80 -1.05 12.94
N SER A 300 13.94 -1.51 12.04
CA SER A 300 14.04 -2.78 11.32
C SER A 300 13.95 -4.04 12.20
N PHE A 301 13.46 -3.95 13.45
CA PHE A 301 13.22 -5.13 14.27
C PHE A 301 12.17 -6.04 13.62
N GLY A 302 12.50 -7.33 13.52
CA GLY A 302 11.67 -8.35 12.86
C GLY A 302 12.51 -9.25 11.95
N ASP A 303 11.91 -9.69 10.86
CA ASP A 303 12.53 -10.51 9.84
C ASP A 303 12.20 -10.00 8.42
N ASP A 304 12.52 -10.79 7.40
CA ASP A 304 12.22 -10.42 6.00
C ASP A 304 10.70 -10.36 5.70
N TRP A 305 9.83 -10.89 6.56
CA TRP A 305 8.38 -10.94 6.35
C TRP A 305 7.61 -9.86 7.12
N LEU A 306 8.03 -9.57 8.35
CA LEU A 306 7.40 -8.55 9.20
C LEU A 306 8.45 -7.73 9.90
N ARG A 307 8.45 -6.41 9.65
CA ARG A 307 9.50 -5.54 10.16
C ARG A 307 8.95 -4.19 10.62
N PHE A 308 9.44 -3.74 11.78
CA PHE A 308 9.16 -2.40 12.28
C PHE A 308 9.82 -1.35 11.40
N ASN A 309 9.05 -0.35 10.94
CA ASN A 309 9.48 0.68 10.00
C ASN A 309 9.33 2.11 10.56
N GLY A 310 9.28 2.27 11.87
CA GLY A 310 9.26 3.59 12.51
C GLY A 310 7.89 4.06 12.97
N ILE A 311 7.66 5.38 12.96
CA ILE A 311 6.47 6.03 13.49
C ILE A 311 5.70 6.79 12.39
N GLY A 312 4.41 6.89 12.51
CA GLY A 312 3.55 7.60 11.56
C GLY A 312 2.31 6.77 11.21
N GLU A 313 1.46 7.20 10.26
CA GLU A 313 1.45 8.53 9.61
C GLU A 313 0.95 9.66 10.54
N ASN A 314 0.28 9.31 11.64
CA ASN A 314 -0.08 10.23 12.70
C ASN A 314 1.03 10.25 13.76
N VAL A 315 1.97 11.18 13.63
CA VAL A 315 3.06 11.37 14.59
C VAL A 315 2.61 12.22 15.78
N THR A 316 1.87 13.30 15.51
CA THR A 316 1.17 14.06 16.56
C THR A 316 -0.19 14.51 16.05
N TRP A 317 -1.19 14.43 16.91
CA TRP A 317 -2.57 14.78 16.56
C TRP A 317 -2.72 16.25 16.17
N GLY A 318 -1.95 17.13 16.82
CA GLY A 318 -1.96 18.55 16.55
C GLY A 318 -1.39 18.94 15.18
N MET A 319 -0.58 18.08 14.56
CA MET A 319 0.06 18.32 13.26
C MET A 319 -0.43 17.35 12.17
N TYR A 320 -1.51 16.62 12.40
CA TYR A 320 -2.10 15.73 11.40
C TYR A 320 -2.92 16.54 10.38
N ASN A 321 -2.30 16.87 9.23
CA ASN A 321 -2.88 17.70 8.17
C ASN A 321 -3.52 19.02 8.68
N ASN A 322 -2.93 19.62 9.70
CA ASN A 322 -3.45 20.85 10.27
C ASN A 322 -3.02 22.07 9.44
N GLU A 323 -3.97 22.78 8.86
CA GLU A 323 -3.70 23.92 7.99
C GLU A 323 -3.27 25.19 8.76
N ALA A 324 -3.51 25.25 10.07
CA ALA A 324 -3.18 26.40 10.93
C ALA A 324 -2.77 25.94 12.35
N PRO A 325 -1.66 25.17 12.47
CA PRO A 325 -1.21 24.66 13.75
C PRO A 325 -0.70 25.81 14.65
N SER A 326 -1.01 25.71 15.94
CA SER A 326 -0.45 26.60 16.95
C SER A 326 1.05 26.32 17.18
N GLU A 327 1.77 27.28 17.76
CA GLU A 327 3.18 27.07 18.13
C GLU A 327 3.35 25.93 19.15
N VAL A 328 2.36 25.69 20.01
CA VAL A 328 2.37 24.55 20.95
C VAL A 328 2.35 23.23 20.19
N GLN A 329 1.50 23.09 19.16
CA GLN A 329 1.42 21.89 18.35
C GLN A 329 2.68 21.63 17.54
N LYS A 330 3.28 22.67 16.97
CA LYS A 330 4.59 22.60 16.30
C LYS A 330 5.69 22.15 17.25
N GLU A 331 5.69 22.71 18.48
CA GLU A 331 6.69 22.35 19.50
C GLU A 331 6.51 20.90 20.01
N GLN A 332 5.26 20.40 20.11
CA GLN A 332 5.00 18.99 20.43
C GLN A 332 5.58 18.07 19.35
N LEU A 333 5.35 18.37 18.07
CA LEU A 333 5.95 17.62 16.96
C LEU A 333 7.48 17.69 17.02
N TYR A 334 8.04 18.89 17.19
CA TYR A 334 9.49 19.06 17.29
C TYR A 334 10.12 18.21 18.41
N LYS A 335 9.54 18.19 19.61
CA LYS A 335 10.00 17.36 20.73
C LYS A 335 9.92 15.87 20.41
N THR A 336 8.85 15.44 19.79
CA THR A 336 8.67 14.04 19.40
C THR A 336 9.71 13.62 18.37
N LEU A 337 9.95 14.44 17.36
CA LEU A 337 10.92 14.17 16.31
C LEU A 337 12.37 14.32 16.78
N GLY A 338 12.67 15.29 17.65
CA GLY A 338 13.98 15.44 18.31
C GLY A 338 14.32 14.25 19.21
N TRP A 339 13.31 13.54 19.72
CA TRP A 339 13.50 12.28 20.41
C TRP A 339 13.68 11.10 19.43
N ALA A 340 12.94 11.08 18.30
CA ALA A 340 12.95 9.98 17.34
C ALA A 340 14.23 9.96 16.47
N ALA A 341 14.68 11.13 16.01
CA ALA A 341 15.79 11.26 15.06
C ALA A 341 17.13 10.65 15.59
N PRO A 342 17.61 10.96 16.82
CA PRO A 342 18.82 10.35 17.36
C PRO A 342 18.72 8.83 17.58
N ARG A 343 17.50 8.27 17.56
CA ARG A 343 17.22 6.84 17.68
C ARG A 343 17.17 6.13 16.34
N GLY A 344 17.38 6.86 15.25
CA GLY A 344 17.34 6.31 13.91
C GLY A 344 15.94 5.93 13.44
N LEU A 345 14.88 6.42 14.08
CA LEU A 345 13.50 6.07 13.70
C LEU A 345 13.10 6.80 12.42
N THR A 346 12.56 6.06 11.46
CA THR A 346 11.83 6.61 10.31
C THR A 346 10.54 7.25 10.78
N ALA A 347 10.12 8.35 10.13
CA ALA A 347 8.85 9.00 10.38
C ALA A 347 8.12 9.28 9.06
N THR A 348 6.83 8.95 9.02
CA THR A 348 5.92 9.26 7.90
C THR A 348 4.88 10.26 8.39
N PHE A 349 4.60 11.29 7.59
CA PHE A 349 3.68 12.37 7.94
C PHE A 349 2.52 12.43 6.95
N HIS A 350 1.31 12.47 7.46
CA HIS A 350 0.10 12.69 6.68
C HIS A 350 -0.09 14.19 6.38
N TRP A 351 0.01 14.59 5.10
CA TRP A 351 -0.21 15.98 4.70
C TRP A 351 -0.72 16.10 3.26
N HIS A 352 -1.84 16.79 3.06
CA HIS A 352 -2.47 16.91 1.73
C HIS A 352 -2.10 18.18 0.97
N ASN A 353 -2.07 19.34 1.66
CA ASN A 353 -2.10 20.65 1.01
C ASN A 353 -0.73 21.31 1.00
N ASP A 354 -0.25 21.72 -0.17
CA ASP A 354 1.00 22.47 -0.32
C ASP A 354 1.00 23.80 0.45
N ARG A 355 -0.12 24.54 0.40
CA ARG A 355 -0.22 25.85 1.06
C ARG A 355 0.04 25.84 2.57
N SER A 356 -0.07 24.68 3.22
CA SER A 356 0.13 24.53 4.67
C SER A 356 1.29 23.60 5.03
N VAL A 357 1.88 22.88 4.06
CA VAL A 357 2.98 21.94 4.33
C VAL A 357 4.22 22.63 4.88
N HIS A 358 4.39 23.92 4.63
CA HIS A 358 5.50 24.71 5.19
C HIS A 358 5.53 24.64 6.72
N HIS A 359 4.39 24.55 7.41
CA HIS A 359 4.36 24.37 8.86
C HIS A 359 5.05 23.06 9.31
N LEU A 360 4.85 21.99 8.55
CA LEU A 360 5.56 20.72 8.79
C LEU A 360 7.04 20.86 8.43
N LEU A 361 7.33 21.39 7.24
CA LEU A 361 8.72 21.53 6.75
C LEU A 361 9.59 22.40 7.68
N ASP A 362 9.03 23.47 8.27
CA ASP A 362 9.75 24.31 9.25
C ASP A 362 10.18 23.50 10.48
N VAL A 363 9.32 22.59 10.97
CA VAL A 363 9.67 21.71 12.09
C VAL A 363 10.74 20.70 11.68
N LEU A 364 10.61 20.09 10.48
CA LEU A 364 11.60 19.14 9.98
C LEU A 364 12.97 19.80 9.79
N GLU A 365 13.03 21.01 9.24
CA GLU A 365 14.29 21.78 9.10
C GLU A 365 14.93 22.10 10.45
N ARG A 366 14.11 22.42 11.47
CA ARG A 366 14.61 22.65 12.82
C ARG A 366 15.26 21.38 13.39
N VAL A 367 14.61 20.21 13.25
CA VAL A 367 15.17 18.93 13.68
C VAL A 367 16.44 18.59 12.90
N ASN A 368 16.42 18.80 11.57
CA ASN A 368 17.54 18.47 10.68
C ASN A 368 18.81 19.27 11.01
N LYS A 369 18.69 20.49 11.56
CA LYS A 369 19.82 21.29 12.03
C LYS A 369 20.54 20.67 13.23
N GLU A 370 19.84 19.95 14.07
CA GLU A 370 20.36 19.32 15.29
C GLU A 370 20.79 17.87 15.02
N THR A 371 19.98 17.14 14.26
CA THR A 371 20.22 15.74 13.88
C THR A 371 19.90 15.57 12.40
N PRO A 372 20.90 15.31 11.54
CA PRO A 372 20.67 15.09 10.11
C PRO A 372 19.66 13.96 9.86
N ILE A 373 18.55 14.26 9.17
CA ILE A 373 17.46 13.30 8.96
C ILE A 373 17.52 12.56 7.62
N ALA A 374 18.39 12.96 6.69
CA ALA A 374 18.50 12.32 5.38
C ALA A 374 18.70 10.78 5.45
N PRO A 375 19.55 10.23 6.35
CA PRO A 375 19.69 8.78 6.48
C PRO A 375 18.44 8.07 7.01
N LEU A 376 17.52 8.81 7.64
CA LEU A 376 16.32 8.26 8.28
C LEU A 376 15.18 8.01 7.30
N ARG A 377 15.31 8.53 6.05
CA ARG A 377 14.33 8.36 4.98
C ARG A 377 12.91 8.75 5.39
N TRP A 378 12.78 9.87 6.10
CA TRP A 378 11.49 10.42 6.47
C TRP A 378 10.67 10.75 5.23
N SER A 379 9.35 10.71 5.35
CA SER A 379 8.46 10.86 4.20
C SER A 379 7.22 11.68 4.52
N ILE A 380 6.75 12.43 3.51
CA ILE A 380 5.43 13.06 3.52
C ILE A 380 4.52 12.23 2.62
N ALA A 381 3.42 11.75 3.16
CA ALA A 381 2.38 11.05 2.43
C ALA A 381 1.36 12.04 1.86
N HIS A 382 0.76 11.66 0.74
CA HIS A 382 -0.27 12.37 -0.01
C HIS A 382 0.28 13.57 -0.80
N LEU A 383 0.43 14.74 -0.21
CA LEU A 383 0.89 15.99 -0.84
C LEU A 383 0.35 16.17 -2.27
N THR A 384 -0.96 16.33 -2.35
CA THR A 384 -1.75 16.20 -3.58
C THR A 384 -1.40 17.26 -4.64
N ASP A 385 -0.94 18.45 -4.20
CA ASP A 385 -0.67 19.63 -5.01
C ASP A 385 0.70 20.28 -4.67
N GLY A 386 1.72 19.47 -4.40
CA GLY A 386 3.05 19.92 -3.97
C GLY A 386 3.70 20.93 -4.95
N SER A 387 4.18 22.05 -4.43
CA SER A 387 4.93 23.05 -5.21
C SER A 387 6.38 22.64 -5.42
N VAL A 388 7.04 23.22 -6.43
CA VAL A 388 8.48 23.07 -6.65
C VAL A 388 9.28 23.48 -5.41
N GLU A 389 8.84 24.53 -4.71
CA GLU A 389 9.48 25.02 -3.49
C GLU A 389 9.42 23.98 -2.37
N SER A 390 8.23 23.43 -2.09
CA SER A 390 8.05 22.40 -1.06
C SER A 390 8.84 21.14 -1.39
N LEU A 391 8.82 20.67 -2.66
CA LEU A 391 9.61 19.52 -3.10
C LEU A 391 11.12 19.78 -2.97
N ALA A 392 11.59 21.00 -3.26
CA ALA A 392 13.01 21.37 -3.09
C ALA A 392 13.44 21.35 -1.61
N ARG A 393 12.60 21.83 -0.70
CA ARG A 393 12.84 21.75 0.75
C ARG A 393 12.91 20.30 1.22
N MET A 394 11.99 19.45 0.75
CA MET A 394 12.01 18.02 1.04
C MET A 394 13.31 17.36 0.56
N LYS A 395 13.70 17.60 -0.70
CA LYS A 395 14.95 17.07 -1.26
C LYS A 395 16.17 17.50 -0.47
N ALA A 396 16.25 18.77 -0.08
CA ALA A 396 17.39 19.30 0.68
C ALA A 396 17.60 18.60 2.04
N MET A 397 16.55 18.07 2.63
CA MET A 397 16.58 17.31 3.88
C MET A 397 16.63 15.78 3.68
N GLY A 398 16.57 15.28 2.44
CA GLY A 398 16.45 13.85 2.14
C GLY A 398 15.08 13.26 2.52
N VAL A 399 14.05 14.08 2.62
CA VAL A 399 12.67 13.66 2.87
C VAL A 399 12.03 13.23 1.55
N GLY A 400 11.47 12.03 1.51
CA GLY A 400 10.81 11.48 0.33
C GLY A 400 9.31 11.75 0.30
N TRP A 401 8.70 11.42 -0.83
CA TRP A 401 7.27 11.57 -1.07
C TRP A 401 6.60 10.20 -1.29
N LEU A 402 5.63 9.88 -0.44
CA LEU A 402 4.75 8.73 -0.62
C LEU A 402 3.50 9.20 -1.37
N MET A 403 3.49 8.98 -2.69
CA MET A 403 2.44 9.44 -3.59
C MET A 403 1.32 8.40 -3.69
N GLN A 404 0.08 8.83 -3.58
CA GLN A 404 -1.12 8.01 -3.74
C GLN A 404 -1.98 8.52 -4.89
N ASN A 405 -2.84 7.64 -5.41
CA ASN A 405 -3.74 7.94 -6.52
C ASN A 405 -5.06 8.61 -6.10
N ALA A 406 -5.05 9.39 -5.01
CA ALA A 406 -6.25 10.04 -4.48
C ALA A 406 -7.03 10.85 -5.52
N LEU A 407 -6.32 11.54 -6.42
CA LEU A 407 -6.95 12.37 -7.46
C LEU A 407 -7.58 11.55 -8.59
N TYR A 408 -7.28 10.27 -8.72
CA TYR A 408 -8.06 9.40 -9.59
C TYR A 408 -9.53 9.34 -9.15
N PHE A 409 -9.78 9.29 -7.84
CA PHE A 409 -11.13 9.17 -7.27
C PHE A 409 -11.76 10.52 -6.90
N ARG A 410 -10.95 11.53 -6.58
CA ARG A 410 -11.40 12.80 -6.01
C ARG A 410 -11.02 14.02 -6.85
N GLY A 411 -10.53 13.82 -8.08
CA GLY A 411 -10.01 14.89 -8.93
C GLY A 411 -11.06 15.93 -9.29
N GLU A 412 -12.30 15.52 -9.57
CA GLU A 412 -13.40 16.45 -9.87
C GLU A 412 -13.71 17.35 -8.66
N ALA A 413 -13.71 16.79 -7.46
CA ALA A 413 -13.92 17.58 -6.23
C ALA A 413 -12.74 18.52 -5.96
N PHE A 414 -11.51 18.08 -6.22
CA PHE A 414 -10.31 18.91 -6.11
C PHE A 414 -10.37 20.12 -7.06
N VAL A 415 -10.72 19.89 -8.34
CA VAL A 415 -10.87 20.96 -9.34
C VAL A 415 -11.99 21.93 -8.93
N GLY A 416 -13.12 21.42 -8.44
CA GLY A 416 -14.22 22.26 -7.95
C GLY A 416 -13.82 23.18 -6.79
N GLN A 417 -12.86 22.75 -5.95
CA GLN A 417 -12.38 23.54 -4.80
C GLN A 417 -11.21 24.47 -5.16
N ARG A 418 -10.30 24.06 -6.06
CA ARG A 418 -9.04 24.75 -6.36
C ARG A 418 -9.03 25.48 -7.71
N GLY A 419 -10.01 25.22 -8.57
CA GLY A 419 -10.06 25.71 -9.94
C GLY A 419 -9.19 24.90 -10.90
N GLU A 420 -9.43 25.09 -12.21
CA GLU A 420 -8.75 24.34 -13.28
C GLU A 420 -7.23 24.55 -13.30
N GLY A 421 -6.74 25.73 -12.90
CA GLY A 421 -5.31 26.04 -12.87
C GLY A 421 -4.50 25.09 -11.95
N ALA A 422 -5.14 24.55 -10.91
CA ALA A 422 -4.50 23.62 -9.98
C ALA A 422 -4.25 22.22 -10.59
N MET A 423 -4.93 21.88 -11.71
CA MET A 423 -4.79 20.55 -12.34
C MET A 423 -3.39 20.30 -12.88
N ARG A 424 -2.67 21.33 -13.31
CA ARG A 424 -1.39 21.18 -14.00
C ARG A 424 -0.35 20.39 -13.20
N LEU A 425 -0.24 20.66 -11.89
CA LEU A 425 0.71 20.05 -10.95
C LEU A 425 0.02 19.19 -9.89
N ALA A 426 -1.07 18.53 -10.22
CA ALA A 426 -1.84 17.77 -9.23
C ALA A 426 -1.96 16.28 -9.61
N PRO A 427 -1.07 15.44 -9.07
CA PRO A 427 0.16 15.72 -8.33
C PRO A 427 1.38 15.92 -9.26
N PRO A 428 2.46 16.58 -8.81
CA PRO A 428 3.62 16.95 -9.62
C PRO A 428 4.64 15.80 -9.78
N ILE A 429 4.22 14.68 -10.37
CA ILE A 429 5.05 13.47 -10.46
C ILE A 429 6.30 13.70 -11.33
N GLY A 430 6.12 14.26 -12.54
CA GLY A 430 7.23 14.53 -13.45
C GLY A 430 8.24 15.51 -12.86
N THR A 431 7.75 16.53 -12.15
CA THR A 431 8.61 17.49 -11.43
C THR A 431 9.42 16.80 -10.34
N ALA A 432 8.79 15.97 -9.50
CA ALA A 432 9.49 15.24 -8.44
C ALA A 432 10.58 14.31 -9.01
N LEU A 433 10.28 13.59 -10.10
CA LEU A 433 11.25 12.72 -10.77
C LEU A 433 12.42 13.51 -11.38
N ARG A 434 12.15 14.64 -12.07
CA ARG A 434 13.21 15.50 -12.61
C ARG A 434 14.10 16.11 -11.51
N MET A 435 13.52 16.33 -10.34
CA MET A 435 14.25 16.77 -9.15
C MET A 435 14.99 15.62 -8.45
N GLU A 436 14.84 14.38 -8.90
CA GLU A 436 15.39 13.19 -8.23
C GLU A 436 14.97 13.10 -6.76
N LEU A 437 13.74 13.51 -6.46
CA LEU A 437 13.13 13.30 -5.15
C LEU A 437 12.81 11.81 -4.99
N PRO A 438 13.11 11.17 -3.86
CA PRO A 438 12.63 9.81 -3.62
C PRO A 438 11.09 9.77 -3.64
N VAL A 439 10.51 8.97 -4.54
CA VAL A 439 9.05 8.82 -4.68
C VAL A 439 8.68 7.35 -4.57
N GLY A 440 7.75 7.03 -3.68
CA GLY A 440 7.13 5.72 -3.56
C GLY A 440 5.66 5.76 -3.96
N GLY A 441 5.17 4.71 -4.62
CA GLY A 441 3.78 4.58 -5.02
C GLY A 441 2.97 3.78 -4.00
N GLY A 442 1.87 4.34 -3.56
CA GLY A 442 0.93 3.71 -2.64
C GLY A 442 -0.52 3.88 -3.07
N THR A 443 -1.42 3.11 -2.47
CA THR A 443 -2.85 3.16 -2.79
C THR A 443 -3.69 3.85 -1.72
N ASP A 444 -3.20 3.95 -0.49
CA ASP A 444 -3.96 4.42 0.68
C ASP A 444 -5.27 3.61 0.89
N ALA A 445 -5.29 2.37 0.39
CA ALA A 445 -6.47 1.51 0.44
C ALA A 445 -6.66 0.95 1.88
N HIS A 446 -7.85 0.38 2.22
CA HIS A 446 -8.91 0.01 1.26
C HIS A 446 -10.17 0.88 1.39
N ARG A 447 -10.30 1.72 2.44
CA ARG A 447 -11.55 2.49 2.68
C ARG A 447 -11.67 3.74 1.84
N VAL A 448 -10.55 4.33 1.44
CA VAL A 448 -10.55 5.56 0.66
C VAL A 448 -10.34 5.34 -0.83
N MET A 449 -9.63 4.27 -1.22
CA MET A 449 -9.26 4.03 -2.62
C MET A 449 -9.19 2.54 -2.95
N SER A 450 -8.99 2.23 -4.23
CA SER A 450 -8.75 0.87 -4.70
C SER A 450 -7.34 0.41 -4.34
N TYR A 451 -7.20 -0.79 -3.84
CA TYR A 451 -5.91 -1.46 -3.60
C TYR A 451 -5.27 -2.03 -4.88
N ASN A 452 -5.83 -1.77 -6.06
CA ASN A 452 -5.27 -2.25 -7.32
C ASN A 452 -4.15 -1.31 -7.82
N PRO A 453 -2.87 -1.70 -7.77
CA PRO A 453 -1.76 -0.86 -8.18
C PRO A 453 -1.77 -0.56 -9.68
N PHE A 454 -2.35 -1.44 -10.51
CA PHE A 454 -2.47 -1.20 -11.94
C PHE A 454 -3.43 -0.06 -12.28
N VAL A 455 -4.44 0.21 -11.43
CA VAL A 455 -5.27 1.42 -11.53
C VAL A 455 -4.42 2.66 -11.28
N SER A 456 -3.53 2.63 -10.29
CA SER A 456 -2.61 3.73 -10.01
C SER A 456 -1.59 3.92 -11.14
N LEU A 457 -1.03 2.83 -11.66
CA LEU A 457 -0.10 2.86 -12.81
C LEU A 457 -0.76 3.45 -14.06
N GLN A 458 -2.00 3.03 -14.37
CA GLN A 458 -2.77 3.62 -15.46
C GLN A 458 -2.97 5.11 -15.25
N TRP A 459 -3.45 5.52 -14.08
CA TRP A 459 -3.69 6.91 -13.73
C TRP A 459 -2.43 7.78 -13.79
N MET A 460 -1.26 7.26 -13.42
CA MET A 460 0.01 7.99 -13.57
C MET A 460 0.30 8.31 -15.04
N LEU A 461 -0.02 7.39 -15.96
CA LEU A 461 0.29 7.50 -17.39
C LEU A 461 -0.73 8.35 -18.15
N ASP A 462 -2.03 8.17 -17.92
CA ASP A 462 -3.08 8.88 -18.66
C ASP A 462 -3.51 10.21 -18.01
N GLY A 463 -3.30 10.34 -16.71
CA GLY A 463 -3.66 11.52 -15.93
C GLY A 463 -5.16 11.76 -15.81
N LYS A 464 -6.01 10.75 -16.01
CA LYS A 464 -7.46 10.90 -15.98
C LYS A 464 -8.03 10.45 -14.64
N THR A 465 -9.07 11.16 -14.18
CA THR A 465 -9.88 10.67 -13.05
C THR A 465 -10.71 9.44 -13.45
N VAL A 466 -11.31 8.78 -12.48
CA VAL A 466 -12.25 7.66 -12.75
C VAL A 466 -13.47 8.13 -13.55
N GLY A 467 -13.87 9.40 -13.43
CA GLY A 467 -14.93 10.02 -14.24
C GLY A 467 -14.47 10.51 -15.59
N GLY A 468 -13.17 10.35 -15.93
CA GLY A 468 -12.61 10.71 -17.24
C GLY A 468 -12.10 12.14 -17.36
N LEU A 469 -12.13 12.96 -16.28
CA LEU A 469 -11.59 14.31 -16.31
C LEU A 469 -10.07 14.27 -16.50
N PRO A 470 -9.50 14.91 -17.55
CA PRO A 470 -8.05 14.98 -17.74
C PRO A 470 -7.43 15.88 -16.67
N MET A 471 -6.45 15.37 -15.96
CA MET A 471 -5.63 16.09 -14.98
C MET A 471 -4.16 15.96 -15.34
N ARG A 472 -3.34 16.81 -14.80
CA ARG A 472 -1.90 16.90 -15.01
C ARG A 472 -1.48 17.29 -16.45
N ALA A 473 -0.47 18.13 -16.53
CA ALA A 473 0.18 18.44 -17.79
C ALA A 473 0.92 17.19 -18.33
N PRO A 474 1.10 17.08 -19.66
CA PRO A 474 1.81 15.93 -20.23
C PRO A 474 3.22 15.72 -19.68
N ASP A 475 3.94 16.78 -19.35
CA ASP A 475 5.29 16.80 -18.77
C ASP A 475 5.33 16.34 -17.29
N GLU A 476 4.17 16.22 -16.65
CA GLU A 476 4.01 15.64 -15.31
C GLU A 476 3.64 14.15 -15.33
N ARG A 477 3.50 13.55 -16.50
CA ARG A 477 3.20 12.12 -16.64
C ARG A 477 4.50 11.33 -16.78
N PRO A 478 4.75 10.35 -15.91
CA PRO A 478 5.93 9.50 -16.04
C PRO A 478 5.81 8.56 -17.26
N THR A 479 6.92 8.04 -17.71
CA THR A 479 6.97 6.89 -18.62
C THR A 479 6.51 5.62 -17.89
N ARG A 480 6.21 4.55 -18.63
CA ARG A 480 5.82 3.25 -18.05
C ARG A 480 6.89 2.68 -17.09
N ILE A 481 8.15 2.83 -17.46
CA ILE A 481 9.27 2.36 -16.64
C ILE A 481 9.40 3.20 -15.35
N GLU A 482 9.30 4.53 -15.45
CA GLU A 482 9.32 5.40 -14.27
C GLU A 482 8.15 5.11 -13.32
N ALA A 483 6.93 4.95 -13.86
CA ALA A 483 5.76 4.58 -13.05
C ALA A 483 5.95 3.22 -12.36
N LEU A 484 6.52 2.23 -13.06
CA LEU A 484 6.81 0.93 -12.47
C LEU A 484 7.90 1.01 -11.39
N ARG A 485 8.96 1.81 -11.61
CA ARG A 485 10.01 2.06 -10.61
C ARG A 485 9.45 2.69 -9.33
N ILE A 486 8.47 3.58 -9.43
CA ILE A 486 7.80 4.18 -8.26
C ILE A 486 7.17 3.09 -7.37
N TYR A 487 6.51 2.08 -7.97
CA TYR A 487 5.88 0.96 -7.25
C TYR A 487 6.84 -0.20 -6.90
N THR A 488 8.11 -0.07 -7.18
CA THR A 488 9.11 -1.12 -6.94
C THR A 488 10.35 -0.58 -6.24
N GLU A 489 11.36 -0.05 -6.95
CA GLU A 489 12.59 0.50 -6.37
C GLU A 489 12.31 1.69 -5.45
N GLY A 490 11.46 2.62 -5.89
CA GLY A 490 11.08 3.79 -5.10
C GLY A 490 10.38 3.38 -3.80
N SER A 491 9.42 2.46 -3.88
CA SER A 491 8.74 1.96 -2.68
C SER A 491 9.67 1.16 -1.76
N ALA A 492 10.60 0.37 -2.31
CA ALA A 492 11.60 -0.38 -1.53
C ALA A 492 12.52 0.55 -0.72
N TRP A 493 12.83 1.73 -1.25
CA TRP A 493 13.65 2.73 -0.56
C TRP A 493 13.03 3.15 0.79
N PHE A 494 11.73 3.37 0.86
CA PHE A 494 11.02 3.74 2.09
C PHE A 494 10.94 2.61 3.12
N ALA A 495 11.09 1.37 2.68
CA ALA A 495 11.20 0.21 3.55
C ALA A 495 12.65 -0.07 4.00
N HIS A 496 13.64 0.76 3.63
CA HIS A 496 15.07 0.49 3.81
C HIS A 496 15.53 -0.84 3.20
N ASP A 497 14.96 -1.21 2.04
CA ASP A 497 15.08 -2.57 1.46
C ASP A 497 15.50 -2.56 -0.02
N ASP A 498 15.82 -1.40 -0.55
CA ASP A 498 16.22 -1.15 -1.94
C ASP A 498 17.49 -1.92 -2.37
N GLY A 499 18.35 -2.25 -1.42
CA GLY A 499 19.49 -3.15 -1.64
C GLY A 499 19.10 -4.61 -1.89
N HIS A 500 17.91 -5.02 -1.43
CA HIS A 500 17.49 -6.42 -1.43
C HIS A 500 16.35 -6.73 -2.40
N ARG A 501 15.53 -5.77 -2.78
CA ARG A 501 14.37 -5.96 -3.67
C ARG A 501 14.07 -4.70 -4.49
N GLY A 502 12.96 -4.68 -5.22
CA GLY A 502 12.52 -3.56 -6.07
C GLY A 502 12.97 -3.65 -7.52
N SER A 503 13.95 -4.52 -7.85
CA SER A 503 14.33 -4.84 -9.23
C SER A 503 14.73 -6.30 -9.35
N LEU A 504 14.66 -6.84 -10.57
CA LEU A 504 15.11 -8.20 -10.87
C LEU A 504 16.59 -8.13 -11.23
N ALA A 505 17.44 -8.38 -10.23
CA ALA A 505 18.89 -8.40 -10.36
C ALA A 505 19.49 -9.56 -9.55
N VAL A 506 20.64 -10.10 -10.00
CA VAL A 506 21.33 -11.19 -9.31
C VAL A 506 21.68 -10.77 -7.87
N GLY A 507 21.40 -11.66 -6.92
CA GLY A 507 21.58 -11.45 -5.48
C GLY A 507 20.38 -10.85 -4.75
N LYS A 508 19.44 -10.18 -5.44
CA LYS A 508 18.21 -9.68 -4.83
C LYS A 508 17.21 -10.82 -4.54
N LEU A 509 16.28 -10.56 -3.67
CA LEU A 509 15.17 -11.47 -3.35
C LEU A 509 14.36 -11.78 -4.62
N ALA A 510 13.94 -13.01 -4.77
CA ALA A 510 13.10 -13.45 -5.87
C ALA A 510 11.63 -13.07 -5.60
N ASP A 511 11.37 -11.77 -5.59
CA ASP A 511 10.05 -11.16 -5.47
C ASP A 511 9.63 -10.68 -6.87
N LEU A 512 8.65 -11.34 -7.49
CA LEU A 512 8.24 -11.09 -8.88
C LEU A 512 6.76 -11.41 -9.13
N ALA A 513 6.25 -10.85 -10.22
CA ALA A 513 4.91 -11.14 -10.72
C ALA A 513 4.91 -11.45 -12.23
N VAL A 514 4.26 -12.54 -12.60
CA VAL A 514 3.94 -12.91 -13.99
C VAL A 514 2.58 -12.32 -14.34
N LEU A 515 2.48 -11.51 -15.39
CA LEU A 515 1.30 -10.74 -15.70
C LEU A 515 0.39 -11.40 -16.75
N THR A 516 -0.91 -11.08 -16.70
CA THR A 516 -1.88 -11.45 -17.74
C THR A 516 -1.54 -10.83 -19.09
N ASP A 517 -1.02 -9.59 -19.08
CA ASP A 517 -0.74 -8.78 -20.25
C ASP A 517 0.63 -8.12 -20.16
N ASP A 518 1.21 -7.77 -21.30
CA ASP A 518 2.47 -7.03 -21.32
C ASP A 518 2.26 -5.57 -20.92
N TYR A 519 2.55 -5.23 -19.66
CA TYR A 519 2.46 -3.88 -19.12
C TYR A 519 3.17 -2.83 -19.98
N LEU A 520 4.27 -3.19 -20.65
CA LEU A 520 5.07 -2.23 -21.42
C LEU A 520 4.42 -1.87 -22.77
N THR A 521 3.53 -2.71 -23.30
CA THR A 521 2.98 -2.53 -24.67
C THR A 521 1.46 -2.48 -24.72
N VAL A 522 0.75 -3.03 -23.74
CA VAL A 522 -0.73 -2.99 -23.70
C VAL A 522 -1.26 -1.54 -23.79
N PRO A 523 -2.42 -1.27 -24.43
CA PRO A 523 -3.04 0.06 -24.41
C PRO A 523 -3.17 0.61 -22.98
N ILE A 524 -2.96 1.92 -22.78
CA ILE A 524 -2.91 2.52 -21.43
C ILE A 524 -4.23 2.28 -20.67
N ASP A 525 -5.36 2.40 -21.36
CA ASP A 525 -6.71 2.19 -20.79
C ASP A 525 -7.00 0.74 -20.38
N HIS A 526 -6.15 -0.21 -20.76
CA HIS A 526 -6.23 -1.61 -20.34
C HIS A 526 -5.34 -1.94 -19.14
N ILE A 527 -4.39 -1.08 -18.76
CA ILE A 527 -3.44 -1.34 -17.67
C ILE A 527 -4.17 -1.66 -16.36
N GLY A 528 -5.23 -0.93 -16.02
CA GLY A 528 -6.01 -1.15 -14.79
C GLY A 528 -6.67 -2.53 -14.70
N SER A 529 -6.78 -3.27 -15.81
CA SER A 529 -7.32 -4.63 -15.85
C SER A 529 -6.27 -5.72 -15.68
N ILE A 530 -4.98 -5.41 -15.77
CA ILE A 530 -3.88 -6.36 -15.58
C ILE A 530 -4.00 -7.03 -14.21
N ARG A 531 -3.67 -8.32 -14.17
CA ARG A 531 -3.60 -9.15 -12.95
C ARG A 531 -2.30 -9.95 -12.97
N SER A 532 -1.93 -10.45 -11.80
CA SER A 532 -0.88 -11.46 -11.72
C SER A 532 -1.46 -12.85 -11.98
N LEU A 533 -0.78 -13.62 -12.81
CA LEU A 533 -1.05 -15.05 -12.99
C LEU A 533 -0.23 -15.89 -12.01
N LEU A 534 0.93 -15.37 -11.60
CA LEU A 534 1.77 -15.98 -10.58
C LEU A 534 2.53 -14.88 -9.84
N THR A 535 2.49 -14.91 -8.52
CA THR A 535 3.27 -14.02 -7.65
C THR A 535 4.20 -14.86 -6.79
N MET A 536 5.48 -14.52 -6.84
CA MET A 536 6.54 -15.15 -6.07
C MET A 536 7.12 -14.17 -5.06
N VAL A 537 7.30 -14.61 -3.82
CA VAL A 537 7.94 -13.85 -2.74
C VAL A 537 9.04 -14.70 -2.11
N GLY A 538 10.28 -14.24 -2.21
CA GLY A 538 11.43 -15.00 -1.71
C GLY A 538 11.53 -16.41 -2.29
N GLY A 539 11.27 -16.58 -3.58
CA GLY A 539 11.29 -17.89 -4.25
C GLY A 539 10.06 -18.77 -3.99
N ARG A 540 9.13 -18.38 -3.09
CA ARG A 540 7.87 -19.10 -2.84
C ARG A 540 6.77 -18.56 -3.75
N VAL A 541 6.08 -19.41 -4.48
CA VAL A 541 4.88 -19.05 -5.23
C VAL A 541 3.73 -18.91 -4.23
N VAL A 542 3.36 -17.67 -3.90
CA VAL A 542 2.33 -17.34 -2.89
C VAL A 542 0.94 -17.16 -3.47
N TYR A 543 0.86 -17.00 -4.77
CA TYR A 543 -0.37 -16.93 -5.54
C TYR A 543 -0.13 -17.47 -6.95
N ALA A 544 -1.03 -18.31 -7.43
CA ALA A 544 -1.06 -18.71 -8.82
C ALA A 544 -2.49 -18.95 -9.31
N ALA A 545 -2.75 -18.50 -10.54
CA ALA A 545 -3.96 -18.77 -11.30
C ALA A 545 -3.60 -19.65 -12.52
N GLU A 546 -4.60 -20.19 -13.19
CA GLU A 546 -4.36 -20.93 -14.44
C GLU A 546 -3.56 -20.06 -15.45
N PRO A 547 -2.58 -20.65 -16.13
CA PRO A 547 -2.18 -22.07 -16.16
C PRO A 547 -1.15 -22.48 -15.09
N TYR A 548 -0.85 -21.64 -14.09
CA TYR A 548 0.22 -21.84 -13.10
C TYR A 548 -0.28 -22.34 -11.75
N ALA A 549 -1.56 -22.67 -11.60
CA ALA A 549 -2.18 -23.01 -10.31
C ALA A 549 -1.47 -24.14 -9.54
N GLU A 550 -0.84 -25.08 -10.24
CA GLU A 550 -0.08 -26.19 -9.64
C GLU A 550 1.18 -25.77 -8.87
N PHE A 551 1.71 -24.57 -9.17
CA PHE A 551 2.94 -24.06 -8.55
C PHE A 551 2.70 -23.39 -7.20
N GLU A 552 1.46 -23.06 -6.85
CA GLU A 552 1.15 -22.39 -5.58
C GLU A 552 1.47 -23.29 -4.39
N VAL A 553 2.25 -22.77 -3.45
CA VAL A 553 2.54 -23.47 -2.18
C VAL A 553 1.32 -23.30 -1.27
N LYS A 554 0.67 -24.41 -0.94
CA LYS A 554 -0.52 -24.45 -0.06
C LYS A 554 -0.15 -24.34 1.40
#